data_2f4328cd4c4cccf9c62ec45697e62307
#
_entry.id   2f4328cd4c4cccf9c62ec45697e62307
#
_cell.length_a   1.000
_cell.length_b   1.000
_cell.length_c   1.000
_cell.angle_alpha   90.00
_cell.angle_beta   90.00
_cell.angle_gamma   90.00
#
_symmetry.space_group_name_H-M   'P 1'
#
loop_
_entity.id
_entity.type
_entity.pdbx_description
1 polymer ?
#
loop_
_entity_poly.entity_id
_entity_poly.type
_entity_poly.pdbx_seq_one_letter_code
_entity_poly.pdbx_strand_id
1 'polypeptide(L)'
;HYGHHFDKIAILYDHVQKCWVWAHNLVTLHYSDDQTDYPIFFGLWQPADLVKIEAGLRAANIKLKESKLELKESDPTKWRQYLLGVWRRNIKKPGIADLYDSKLRMAEQQCLQWLEQFPGFKPPIAFDSWYTQPSFCHFLDDKGFAYVGALGESSEVTLATGRERLDSFAQRLKAEHLAAIEAGQSPVFQTTTISFKG
;
A
#
# COMPACT_ATOMS: atom_id res chain seq x y z
N HIS A 1 10.21 10.70 29.61
CA HIS A 1 9.53 9.41 29.59
C HIS A 1 8.48 9.43 28.47
N TYR A 2 8.82 8.87 27.35
CA TYR A 2 7.89 8.73 26.22
C TYR A 2 7.00 7.53 26.55
N GLY A 3 5.68 7.75 26.52
CA GLY A 3 4.67 6.81 27.00
C GLY A 3 4.63 5.49 26.27
N HIS A 4 5.49 4.56 26.62
CA HIS A 4 5.49 3.18 26.09
C HIS A 4 4.22 2.38 26.45
N HIS A 5 3.31 2.99 27.23
CA HIS A 5 2.08 2.38 27.71
C HIS A 5 0.82 2.87 26.98
N PHE A 6 0.97 3.71 25.97
CA PHE A 6 -0.18 4.09 25.14
C PHE A 6 -0.64 2.92 24.26
N ASP A 7 -1.95 2.76 24.15
CA ASP A 7 -2.52 1.74 23.29
C ASP A 7 -2.04 1.91 21.84
N LYS A 8 -1.73 0.78 21.19
CA LYS A 8 -1.27 0.72 19.79
C LYS A 8 0.01 1.50 19.48
N ILE A 9 0.82 1.87 20.47
CA ILE A 9 2.18 2.33 20.20
C ILE A 9 3.07 1.16 19.79
N ALA A 10 3.96 1.37 18.84
CA ALA A 10 4.91 0.36 18.37
C ALA A 10 6.27 0.97 18.06
N ILE A 11 7.31 0.13 18.05
CA ILE A 11 8.62 0.54 17.53
C ILE A 11 8.52 0.55 16.01
N LEU A 12 8.71 1.73 15.43
CA LEU A 12 8.64 2.00 14.00
C LEU A 12 9.92 2.64 13.52
N TYR A 13 10.31 2.38 12.28
CA TYR A 13 11.45 3.04 11.68
C TYR A 13 11.03 4.40 11.11
N ASP A 14 11.66 5.47 11.62
CA ASP A 14 11.51 6.82 11.10
C ASP A 14 12.49 7.03 9.94
N HIS A 15 11.97 7.17 8.72
CA HIS A 15 12.77 7.35 7.52
C HIS A 15 13.42 8.73 7.44
N VAL A 16 12.91 9.73 8.15
CA VAL A 16 13.46 11.09 8.20
C VAL A 16 14.63 11.13 9.17
N GLN A 17 14.42 10.64 10.39
CA GLN A 17 15.46 10.61 11.43
C GLN A 17 16.40 9.40 11.30
N LYS A 18 16.07 8.44 10.42
CA LYS A 18 16.84 7.20 10.18
C LYS A 18 17.07 6.38 11.45
N CYS A 19 16.13 6.37 12.36
CA CYS A 19 16.20 5.65 13.62
C CYS A 19 14.88 4.95 13.97
N TRP A 20 14.94 4.03 14.93
CA TRP A 20 13.76 3.36 15.47
C TRP A 20 13.17 4.21 16.60
N VAL A 21 11.88 4.50 16.50
CA VAL A 21 11.14 5.33 17.47
C VAL A 21 9.89 4.62 17.95
N TRP A 22 9.49 4.90 19.20
CA TRP A 22 8.16 4.53 19.66
C TRP A 22 7.16 5.55 19.15
N ALA A 23 6.23 5.11 18.31
CA ALA A 23 5.25 5.99 17.69
C ALA A 23 3.93 5.28 17.37
N HIS A 24 2.90 6.06 17.16
CA HIS A 24 1.70 5.63 16.48
C HIS A 24 1.90 5.74 14.97
N ASN A 25 1.34 4.79 14.23
CA ASN A 25 1.26 4.88 12.77
C ASN A 25 -0.20 4.99 12.38
N LEU A 26 -0.53 6.08 11.70
CA LEU A 26 -1.90 6.37 11.27
C LEU A 26 -2.09 5.99 9.80
N VAL A 27 -3.22 5.38 9.51
CA VAL A 27 -3.80 5.32 8.17
C VAL A 27 -5.00 6.24 8.19
N THR A 28 -5.02 7.24 7.33
CA THR A 28 -6.06 8.26 7.30
C THR A 28 -6.69 8.33 5.92
N LEU A 29 -8.01 8.48 5.87
CA LEU A 29 -8.72 8.96 4.71
C LEU A 29 -8.99 10.45 4.92
N HIS A 30 -8.46 11.27 4.03
CA HIS A 30 -8.53 12.72 4.10
C HIS A 30 -9.40 13.24 2.96
N TYR A 31 -10.29 14.18 3.24
CA TYR A 31 -11.06 14.88 2.22
C TYR A 31 -10.47 16.28 2.04
N SER A 32 -10.30 16.68 0.80
CA SER A 32 -9.83 18.01 0.44
C SER A 32 -10.57 18.51 -0.80
N ASP A 33 -11.06 19.72 -0.74
CA ASP A 33 -11.59 20.49 -1.87
C ASP A 33 -11.10 21.95 -1.78
N ASP A 34 -11.62 22.84 -2.62
CA ASP A 34 -11.21 24.25 -2.66
C ASP A 34 -11.50 25.03 -1.37
N GLN A 35 -12.32 24.51 -0.47
CA GLN A 35 -12.80 25.21 0.72
C GLN A 35 -12.50 24.49 2.03
N THR A 36 -12.35 23.17 1.96
CA THR A 36 -12.25 22.32 3.15
C THR A 36 -11.12 21.32 3.02
N ASP A 37 -10.47 21.05 4.14
CA ASP A 37 -9.37 20.08 4.25
C ASP A 37 -9.37 19.49 5.67
N TYR A 38 -9.81 18.22 5.80
CA TYR A 38 -9.88 17.56 7.10
C TYR A 38 -9.88 16.01 6.99
N PRO A 39 -9.36 15.32 8.01
CA PRO A 39 -9.42 13.87 8.10
C PRO A 39 -10.87 13.42 8.34
N ILE A 40 -11.34 12.45 7.55
CA ILE A 40 -12.67 11.84 7.70
C ILE A 40 -12.58 10.62 8.60
N PHE A 41 -11.66 9.73 8.27
CA PHE A 41 -11.42 8.50 9.02
C PHE A 41 -9.96 8.36 9.34
N PHE A 42 -9.68 7.70 10.45
CA PHE A 42 -8.32 7.32 10.81
C PHE A 42 -8.32 5.97 11.52
N GLY A 43 -7.21 5.27 11.39
CA GLY A 43 -6.96 4.03 12.12
C GLY A 43 -5.51 3.96 12.58
N LEU A 44 -5.30 3.45 13.79
CA LEU A 44 -3.98 3.18 14.35
C LEU A 44 -3.50 1.82 13.83
N TRP A 45 -2.49 1.84 12.98
CA TRP A 45 -1.88 0.62 12.47
C TRP A 45 -0.84 0.08 13.45
N GLN A 46 -0.79 -1.25 13.55
CA GLN A 46 0.24 -1.97 14.31
C GLN A 46 0.97 -2.96 13.41
N PRO A 47 2.27 -3.21 13.68
CA PRO A 47 2.98 -4.31 13.06
C PRO A 47 2.28 -5.65 13.29
N ALA A 48 2.42 -6.57 12.33
CA ALA A 48 1.84 -7.90 12.43
C ALA A 48 2.39 -8.67 13.64
N ASP A 49 1.50 -9.18 14.47
CA ASP A 49 1.81 -10.17 15.50
C ASP A 49 1.97 -11.54 14.84
N LEU A 50 3.21 -11.94 14.63
CA LEU A 50 3.53 -13.19 13.94
C LEU A 50 3.10 -14.42 14.73
N VAL A 51 3.06 -14.37 16.07
CA VAL A 51 2.61 -15.48 16.92
C VAL A 51 1.11 -15.67 16.74
N LYS A 52 0.33 -14.60 16.80
CA LYS A 52 -1.11 -14.62 16.55
C LYS A 52 -1.44 -15.15 15.14
N ILE A 53 -0.72 -14.66 14.13
CA ILE A 53 -0.93 -15.09 12.74
C ILE A 53 -0.60 -16.56 12.56
N GLU A 54 0.54 -17.02 13.05
CA GLU A 54 0.92 -18.44 12.97
C GLU A 54 -0.13 -19.34 13.64
N ALA A 55 -0.53 -18.99 14.86
CA ALA A 55 -1.55 -19.75 15.60
C ALA A 55 -2.89 -19.79 14.84
N GLY A 56 -3.36 -18.65 14.33
CA GLY A 56 -4.60 -18.57 13.57
C GLY A 56 -4.57 -19.37 12.26
N LEU A 57 -3.45 -19.32 11.53
CA LEU A 57 -3.27 -20.11 10.30
C LEU A 57 -3.32 -21.61 10.61
N ARG A 58 -2.64 -22.06 11.67
CA ARG A 58 -2.67 -23.47 12.12
C ARG A 58 -4.07 -23.89 12.56
N ALA A 59 -4.76 -23.07 13.33
CA ALA A 59 -6.14 -23.34 13.77
C ALA A 59 -7.12 -23.46 12.58
N ALA A 60 -6.87 -22.74 11.49
CA ALA A 60 -7.62 -22.87 10.24
C ALA A 60 -7.13 -24.02 9.34
N ASN A 61 -6.31 -24.94 9.85
CA ASN A 61 -5.74 -26.07 9.12
C ASN A 61 -4.92 -25.66 7.88
N ILE A 62 -4.29 -24.47 7.91
CA ILE A 62 -3.40 -24.03 6.85
C ILE A 62 -1.99 -24.54 7.14
N LYS A 63 -1.51 -25.46 6.31
CA LYS A 63 -0.18 -26.06 6.47
C LYS A 63 0.92 -25.04 6.16
N LEU A 64 1.82 -24.85 7.11
CA LEU A 64 3.08 -24.12 6.90
C LEU A 64 4.14 -25.11 6.39
N LYS A 65 4.98 -24.67 5.46
CA LYS A 65 6.06 -25.51 4.92
C LYS A 65 7.12 -25.75 6.00
N GLU A 66 7.42 -27.00 6.29
CA GLU A 66 8.43 -27.41 7.28
C GLU A 66 9.79 -26.78 7.01
N SER A 67 10.22 -26.78 5.73
CA SER A 67 11.47 -26.14 5.30
C SER A 67 11.56 -24.63 5.55
N LYS A 68 10.47 -23.99 5.99
CA LYS A 68 10.43 -22.57 6.34
C LYS A 68 10.38 -22.31 7.85
N LEU A 69 10.14 -23.35 8.65
CA LEU A 69 10.07 -23.19 10.12
C LEU A 69 11.41 -22.78 10.72
N GLU A 70 12.52 -23.26 10.17
CA GLU A 70 13.88 -22.88 10.59
C GLU A 70 14.15 -21.36 10.43
N LEU A 71 13.44 -20.68 9.52
CA LEU A 71 13.56 -19.23 9.34
C LEU A 71 13.11 -18.43 10.57
N LYS A 72 12.28 -19.04 11.42
CA LYS A 72 11.77 -18.39 12.63
C LYS A 72 12.91 -17.95 13.55
N GLU A 73 13.98 -18.74 13.63
CA GLU A 73 15.16 -18.48 14.46
C GLU A 73 16.31 -17.90 13.63
N SER A 74 16.56 -18.44 12.43
CA SER A 74 17.72 -18.08 11.61
C SER A 74 17.57 -16.76 10.85
N ASP A 75 16.33 -16.40 10.39
CA ASP A 75 16.07 -15.16 9.66
C ASP A 75 14.63 -14.67 9.93
N PRO A 76 14.41 -13.95 11.04
CA PRO A 76 13.08 -13.46 11.40
C PRO A 76 12.42 -12.58 10.33
N THR A 77 13.22 -11.88 9.51
CA THR A 77 12.70 -11.04 8.42
C THR A 77 12.09 -11.89 7.31
N LYS A 78 12.78 -12.93 6.87
CA LYS A 78 12.26 -13.87 5.87
C LYS A 78 11.09 -14.68 6.44
N TRP A 79 11.13 -15.05 7.72
CA TRP A 79 10.01 -15.68 8.39
C TRP A 79 8.75 -14.82 8.34
N ARG A 80 8.88 -13.54 8.72
CA ARG A 80 7.79 -12.55 8.63
C ARG A 80 7.23 -12.48 7.22
N GLN A 81 8.08 -12.31 6.20
CA GLN A 81 7.65 -12.24 4.80
C GLN A 81 6.91 -13.49 4.35
N TYR A 82 7.43 -14.66 4.70
CA TYR A 82 6.79 -15.93 4.41
C TYR A 82 5.41 -16.05 5.06
N LEU A 83 5.32 -15.78 6.35
CA LEU A 83 4.07 -15.94 7.11
C LEU A 83 2.99 -14.97 6.63
N LEU A 84 3.34 -13.70 6.38
CA LEU A 84 2.44 -12.71 5.80
C LEU A 84 2.02 -13.07 4.37
N GLY A 85 2.91 -13.70 3.60
CA GLY A 85 2.58 -14.24 2.29
C GLY A 85 1.57 -15.38 2.37
N VAL A 86 1.68 -16.28 3.36
CA VAL A 86 0.69 -17.33 3.60
C VAL A 86 -0.64 -16.74 4.04
N TRP A 87 -0.64 -15.79 4.97
CA TRP A 87 -1.83 -15.08 5.43
C TRP A 87 -2.55 -14.42 4.25
N ARG A 88 -1.87 -13.64 3.42
CA ARG A 88 -2.43 -12.92 2.27
C ARG A 88 -3.11 -13.87 1.27
N ARG A 89 -2.48 -15.00 0.95
CA ARG A 89 -3.07 -16.01 0.04
C ARG A 89 -4.32 -16.69 0.59
N ASN A 90 -4.52 -16.66 1.89
CA ASN A 90 -5.65 -17.29 2.54
C ASN A 90 -6.66 -16.30 3.13
N ILE A 91 -6.51 -15.01 2.89
CA ILE A 91 -7.29 -13.92 3.51
C ILE A 91 -8.81 -14.08 3.31
N LYS A 92 -9.22 -14.75 2.23
CA LYS A 92 -10.63 -15.01 1.92
C LYS A 92 -11.26 -16.13 2.79
N LYS A 93 -10.46 -16.89 3.53
CA LYS A 93 -10.98 -17.93 4.42
C LYS A 93 -11.52 -17.30 5.72
N PRO A 94 -12.60 -17.88 6.29
CA PRO A 94 -13.19 -17.34 7.52
C PRO A 94 -12.16 -17.18 8.64
N GLY A 95 -12.18 -16.03 9.33
CA GLY A 95 -11.32 -15.73 10.47
C GLY A 95 -9.86 -15.41 10.14
N ILE A 96 -9.40 -15.64 8.90
CA ILE A 96 -8.01 -15.34 8.52
C ILE A 96 -7.79 -13.85 8.33
N ALA A 97 -8.75 -13.16 7.74
CA ALA A 97 -8.67 -11.71 7.55
C ALA A 97 -8.44 -10.96 8.89
N ASP A 98 -9.07 -11.41 9.97
CA ASP A 98 -9.08 -10.74 11.28
C ASP A 98 -7.81 -10.98 12.12
N LEU A 99 -6.89 -11.79 11.59
CA LEU A 99 -5.61 -12.02 12.25
C LEU A 99 -4.68 -10.81 12.17
N TYR A 100 -4.84 -9.98 11.14
CA TYR A 100 -3.97 -8.82 10.92
C TYR A 100 -4.63 -7.75 10.03
N ASP A 101 -4.61 -6.51 10.48
CA ASP A 101 -5.01 -5.35 9.70
C ASP A 101 -3.80 -4.70 9.04
N SER A 102 -3.55 -5.04 7.77
CA SER A 102 -2.54 -4.34 6.98
C SER A 102 -3.01 -2.91 6.67
N LYS A 103 -2.06 -2.00 6.39
CA LYS A 103 -2.41 -0.62 6.01
C LYS A 103 -3.34 -0.57 4.78
N LEU A 104 -3.10 -1.45 3.79
CA LEU A 104 -3.97 -1.56 2.62
C LEU A 104 -5.40 -1.96 3.01
N ARG A 105 -5.53 -2.98 3.88
CA ARG A 105 -6.85 -3.38 4.35
C ARG A 105 -7.56 -2.29 5.15
N MET A 106 -6.82 -1.55 5.97
CA MET A 106 -7.39 -0.39 6.68
C MET A 106 -7.86 0.69 5.71
N ALA A 107 -7.10 0.97 4.65
CA ALA A 107 -7.51 1.91 3.61
C ALA A 107 -8.77 1.42 2.86
N GLU A 108 -8.84 0.12 2.51
CA GLU A 108 -10.03 -0.49 1.92
C GLU A 108 -11.27 -0.33 2.83
N GLN A 109 -11.10 -0.60 4.13
CA GLN A 109 -12.17 -0.45 5.12
C GLN A 109 -12.65 1.00 5.23
N GLN A 110 -11.75 1.97 5.23
CA GLN A 110 -12.09 3.40 5.25
C GLN A 110 -12.85 3.82 3.98
N CYS A 111 -12.46 3.30 2.81
CA CYS A 111 -13.22 3.52 1.57
C CYS A 111 -14.63 2.90 1.63
N LEU A 112 -14.77 1.72 2.25
CA LEU A 112 -16.09 1.12 2.45
C LEU A 112 -16.96 1.93 3.42
N GLN A 113 -16.39 2.39 4.53
CA GLN A 113 -17.08 3.29 5.47
C GLN A 113 -17.52 4.59 4.79
N TRP A 114 -16.68 5.14 3.89
CA TRP A 114 -17.05 6.29 3.08
C TRP A 114 -18.30 6.01 2.24
N LEU A 115 -18.33 4.88 1.51
CA LEU A 115 -19.47 4.51 0.67
C LEU A 115 -20.77 4.29 1.47
N GLU A 116 -20.66 3.80 2.71
CA GLU A 116 -21.80 3.63 3.61
C GLU A 116 -22.33 4.98 4.12
N GLN A 117 -21.43 5.90 4.48
CA GLN A 117 -21.85 7.20 5.02
C GLN A 117 -22.25 8.21 3.94
N PHE A 118 -21.67 8.11 2.75
CA PHE A 118 -21.90 9.04 1.64
C PHE A 118 -22.27 8.28 0.36
N PRO A 119 -23.43 7.60 0.33
CA PRO A 119 -23.82 6.80 -0.81
C PRO A 119 -23.97 7.65 -2.08
N GLY A 120 -23.32 7.22 -3.15
CA GLY A 120 -23.34 7.92 -4.45
C GLY A 120 -22.29 9.04 -4.60
N PHE A 121 -21.63 9.47 -3.53
CA PHE A 121 -20.57 10.46 -3.62
C PHE A 121 -19.19 9.76 -3.65
N LYS A 122 -18.52 9.77 -4.79
CA LYS A 122 -17.26 9.10 -5.05
C LYS A 122 -16.22 10.09 -5.61
N PRO A 123 -15.64 10.95 -4.76
CA PRO A 123 -14.56 11.82 -5.20
C PRO A 123 -13.35 10.99 -5.63
N PRO A 124 -12.48 11.50 -6.53
CA PRO A 124 -11.23 10.84 -6.87
C PRO A 124 -10.36 10.65 -5.62
N ILE A 125 -9.69 9.50 -5.54
CA ILE A 125 -8.79 9.19 -4.42
C ILE A 125 -7.35 9.36 -4.89
N ALA A 126 -6.54 10.11 -4.15
CA ALA A 126 -5.10 10.23 -4.36
C ALA A 126 -4.33 9.52 -3.24
N PHE A 127 -3.27 8.80 -3.59
CA PHE A 127 -2.44 8.06 -2.64
C PHE A 127 -0.98 7.97 -3.10
N ASP A 128 -0.10 7.71 -2.16
CA ASP A 128 1.33 7.57 -2.42
C ASP A 128 1.70 6.21 -3.04
N SER A 129 2.96 6.05 -3.41
CA SER A 129 3.49 4.83 -4.04
C SER A 129 3.36 3.58 -3.16
N TRP A 130 3.26 3.74 -1.83
CA TRP A 130 3.11 2.61 -0.94
C TRP A 130 1.75 1.92 -1.09
N TYR A 131 0.70 2.69 -1.36
CA TYR A 131 -0.65 2.18 -1.62
C TYR A 131 -0.87 1.77 -3.08
N THR A 132 0.03 2.13 -3.99
CA THR A 132 -0.09 1.74 -5.42
C THR A 132 0.25 0.24 -5.58
N GLN A 133 -0.65 -0.59 -5.07
CA GLN A 133 -0.59 -2.04 -5.15
C GLN A 133 -1.75 -2.53 -6.04
N PRO A 134 -1.52 -3.54 -6.92
CA PRO A 134 -2.57 -4.04 -7.81
C PRO A 134 -3.86 -4.41 -7.09
N SER A 135 -3.75 -5.04 -5.92
CA SER A 135 -4.93 -5.42 -5.12
C SER A 135 -5.78 -4.23 -4.69
N PHE A 136 -5.14 -3.12 -4.31
CA PHE A 136 -5.86 -1.91 -3.90
C PHE A 136 -6.45 -1.18 -5.10
N CYS A 137 -5.71 -1.08 -6.21
CA CYS A 137 -6.22 -0.51 -7.45
C CYS A 137 -7.44 -1.27 -7.96
N HIS A 138 -7.38 -2.61 -8.03
CA HIS A 138 -8.54 -3.43 -8.38
C HIS A 138 -9.72 -3.26 -7.43
N PHE A 139 -9.46 -3.15 -6.12
CA PHE A 139 -10.53 -2.85 -5.16
C PHE A 139 -11.20 -1.51 -5.48
N LEU A 140 -10.45 -0.46 -5.79
CA LEU A 140 -11.00 0.84 -6.14
C LEU A 140 -11.79 0.78 -7.46
N ASP A 141 -11.27 0.07 -8.47
CA ASP A 141 -11.97 -0.19 -9.75
C ASP A 141 -13.31 -0.89 -9.51
N ASP A 142 -13.30 -1.99 -8.73
CA ASP A 142 -14.50 -2.76 -8.38
C ASP A 142 -15.55 -1.92 -7.63
N LYS A 143 -15.11 -0.94 -6.85
CA LYS A 143 -15.99 -0.01 -6.14
C LYS A 143 -16.35 1.23 -6.95
N GLY A 144 -15.78 1.39 -8.15
CA GLY A 144 -16.05 2.49 -9.06
C GLY A 144 -15.51 3.84 -8.58
N PHE A 145 -14.38 3.84 -7.89
CA PHE A 145 -13.64 5.06 -7.57
C PHE A 145 -12.68 5.40 -8.72
N ALA A 146 -12.64 6.68 -9.10
CA ALA A 146 -11.49 7.21 -9.83
C ALA A 146 -10.31 7.42 -8.87
N TYR A 147 -9.08 7.21 -9.31
CA TYR A 147 -7.92 7.38 -8.44
C TYR A 147 -6.66 7.81 -9.19
N VAL A 148 -5.73 8.39 -8.42
CA VAL A 148 -4.37 8.73 -8.84
C VAL A 148 -3.41 8.20 -7.80
N GLY A 149 -2.51 7.32 -8.23
CA GLY A 149 -1.45 6.74 -7.38
C GLY A 149 -0.07 7.05 -7.92
N ALA A 150 0.87 7.38 -7.03
CA ALA A 150 2.27 7.47 -7.41
C ALA A 150 2.85 6.08 -7.62
N LEU A 151 3.74 5.93 -8.60
CA LEU A 151 4.52 4.70 -8.79
C LEU A 151 5.94 4.91 -8.25
N GLY A 152 6.51 3.87 -7.63
CA GLY A 152 7.92 3.89 -7.25
C GLY A 152 8.83 3.85 -8.48
N GLU A 153 9.96 4.55 -8.44
CA GLU A 153 10.91 4.66 -9.57
C GLU A 153 11.40 3.30 -10.10
N SER A 154 11.51 2.30 -9.23
CA SER A 154 11.94 0.95 -9.59
C SER A 154 10.83 0.07 -10.18
N SER A 155 9.60 0.57 -10.27
CA SER A 155 8.47 -0.19 -10.82
C SER A 155 8.68 -0.51 -12.29
N GLU A 156 8.31 -1.73 -12.69
CA GLU A 156 8.24 -2.10 -14.12
C GLU A 156 6.85 -1.75 -14.65
N VAL A 157 6.83 -1.12 -15.80
CA VAL A 157 5.62 -0.80 -16.55
C VAL A 157 5.63 -1.53 -17.90
N THR A 158 4.47 -1.94 -18.37
CA THR A 158 4.31 -2.53 -19.70
C THR A 158 3.68 -1.48 -20.61
N LEU A 159 4.45 -1.05 -21.60
CA LEU A 159 4.04 -0.12 -22.65
C LEU A 159 3.69 -0.90 -23.93
N ALA A 160 3.15 -0.22 -24.92
CA ALA A 160 2.95 -0.80 -26.26
C ALA A 160 4.28 -1.31 -26.89
N THR A 161 5.39 -0.67 -26.53
CA THR A 161 6.75 -1.00 -27.01
C THR A 161 7.43 -2.12 -26.23
N GLY A 162 6.86 -2.58 -25.10
CA GLY A 162 7.43 -3.62 -24.25
C GLY A 162 7.52 -3.24 -22.78
N ARG A 163 8.26 -4.03 -21.99
CA ARG A 163 8.49 -3.75 -20.57
C ARG A 163 9.67 -2.82 -20.40
N GLU A 164 9.50 -1.84 -19.54
CA GLU A 164 10.53 -0.85 -19.21
C GLU A 164 10.43 -0.48 -17.73
N ARG A 165 11.56 -0.14 -17.11
CA ARG A 165 11.56 0.44 -15.76
C ARG A 165 11.06 1.88 -15.82
N LEU A 166 10.32 2.29 -14.80
CA LEU A 166 9.73 3.62 -14.73
C LEU A 166 10.78 4.74 -14.74
N ASP A 167 11.93 4.54 -14.07
CA ASP A 167 13.03 5.50 -14.07
C ASP A 167 13.61 5.70 -15.48
N SER A 168 13.82 4.62 -16.23
CA SER A 168 14.31 4.66 -17.61
C SER A 168 13.29 5.36 -18.55
N PHE A 169 12.02 4.99 -18.40
CA PHE A 169 10.92 5.63 -19.13
C PHE A 169 10.84 7.13 -18.84
N ALA A 170 10.92 7.52 -17.57
CA ALA A 170 10.90 8.93 -17.17
C ALA A 170 12.09 9.72 -17.71
N GLN A 171 13.30 9.12 -17.70
CA GLN A 171 14.49 9.76 -18.28
C GLN A 171 14.35 10.00 -19.78
N ARG A 172 13.80 9.02 -20.53
CA ARG A 172 13.55 9.16 -21.96
C ARG A 172 12.52 10.27 -22.24
N LEU A 173 11.39 10.26 -21.52
CA LEU A 173 10.38 11.31 -21.66
C LEU A 173 10.94 12.69 -21.32
N LYS A 174 11.78 12.78 -20.28
CA LYS A 174 12.43 14.06 -19.90
C LYS A 174 13.36 14.55 -20.99
N ALA A 175 14.13 13.68 -21.62
CA ALA A 175 15.03 14.06 -22.73
C ALA A 175 14.24 14.55 -23.96
N GLU A 176 13.17 13.82 -24.34
CA GLU A 176 12.28 14.22 -25.44
C GLU A 176 11.62 15.59 -25.15
N HIS A 177 11.20 15.79 -23.91
CA HIS A 177 10.55 17.02 -23.48
C HIS A 177 11.48 18.23 -23.48
N LEU A 178 12.72 18.06 -22.99
CA LEU A 178 13.74 19.11 -23.04
C LEU A 178 14.07 19.51 -24.49
N ALA A 179 14.23 18.54 -25.38
CA ALA A 179 14.47 18.81 -26.79
C ALA A 179 13.31 19.61 -27.44
N ALA A 180 12.05 19.28 -27.06
CA ALA A 180 10.89 20.02 -27.54
C ALA A 180 10.86 21.48 -27.02
N ILE A 181 11.22 21.70 -25.75
CA ILE A 181 11.32 23.04 -25.15
C ILE A 181 12.44 23.86 -25.84
N GLU A 182 13.61 23.26 -26.05
CA GLU A 182 14.73 23.89 -26.74
C GLU A 182 14.38 24.26 -28.19
N ALA A 183 13.50 23.48 -28.82
CA ALA A 183 12.94 23.77 -30.16
C ALA A 183 11.80 24.82 -30.12
N GLY A 184 11.51 25.43 -28.98
CA GLY A 184 10.48 26.46 -28.81
C GLY A 184 9.04 25.92 -28.79
N GLN A 185 8.86 24.62 -28.59
CA GLN A 185 7.55 23.98 -28.46
C GLN A 185 7.05 24.06 -27.01
N SER A 186 5.74 24.22 -26.84
CA SER A 186 5.13 24.14 -25.52
C SER A 186 5.21 22.71 -24.97
N PRO A 187 5.52 22.54 -23.68
CA PRO A 187 5.51 21.23 -23.05
C PRO A 187 4.12 20.58 -23.13
N VAL A 188 4.06 19.38 -23.67
CA VAL A 188 2.82 18.60 -23.76
C VAL A 188 2.88 17.50 -22.70
N PHE A 189 1.87 17.44 -21.83
CA PHE A 189 1.69 16.29 -20.95
C PHE A 189 1.36 15.06 -21.81
N GLN A 190 2.23 14.06 -21.74
CA GLN A 190 1.96 12.79 -22.42
C GLN A 190 1.21 11.86 -21.46
N THR A 191 0.07 11.36 -21.93
CA THR A 191 -0.63 10.27 -21.26
C THR A 191 -0.39 8.98 -22.04
N THR A 192 -0.09 7.91 -21.35
CA THR A 192 0.03 6.59 -21.97
C THR A 192 -0.69 5.57 -21.12
N THR A 193 -1.22 4.54 -21.76
CA THR A 193 -1.81 3.40 -21.04
C THR A 193 -0.70 2.44 -20.68
N ILE A 194 -0.59 2.12 -19.39
CA ILE A 194 0.32 1.12 -18.87
C ILE A 194 -0.46 -0.05 -18.30
N SER A 195 0.06 -1.26 -18.47
CA SER A 195 -0.45 -2.43 -17.75
C SER A 195 0.37 -2.66 -16.50
N PHE A 196 -0.32 -2.73 -15.38
CA PHE A 196 0.26 -3.01 -14.08
C PHE A 196 -0.01 -4.48 -13.75
N LYS A 197 1.05 -5.30 -13.77
CA LYS A 197 0.93 -6.70 -13.34
C LYS A 197 1.29 -6.80 -11.86
N GLY A 198 0.32 -7.25 -11.07
CA GLY A 198 0.52 -7.72 -9.71
C GLY A 198 1.05 -9.13 -9.66
#